data_5012656573738847a0dbf1f315e509ae
#
_entry.id   5012656573738847a0dbf1f315e509ae
#
_cell.length_a   1.000
_cell.length_b   1.000
_cell.length_c   1.000
_cell.angle_alpha   90.00
_cell.angle_beta   90.00
_cell.angle_gamma   90.00
#
_symmetry.space_group_name_H-M   'P 1'
#
loop_
_entity.id
_entity.type
_entity.pdbx_description
1 polymer ?
#
loop_
_entity_poly.entity_id
_entity_poly.type
_entity_poly.pdbx_seq_one_letter_code
_entity_poly.pdbx_strand_id
1 'polypeptide(L)'
;MTILPERSVTLTRSRNAIERYFSRQNIQIKNDNFGNTLSATVTLLNRESGTKPISGCGKGYAEEASVGALYEAYEHYRSFPALREKSRLYPFGSVIQQAELRGMLPLTILAKSSPAKIAAVEFTDKKGCASLLWPLFLTDCEYFSHIIQGDTTDYSAARRYTSNAGIAAGYGFTEAAIHAIGEIIERHCTGILLAKTFFYGTQKEVRLVNTDSLPPAAEKLFNDAQSALEDEINIIDASEPSLPPVYLAYCKSKPRLGINIYGAGCSLYADHAVARAIKELVQLHKLADNFTCFTEELEKHQHNLREHEKLYRSLVADFGSLASVSVELPEKRAELTLQEHLHRLTTLCEMAGLPVWLKEIDSDPAGVSLACAVMPGMERFALVSLGNVVIPCRSYQDQI
;
A
#
# COMPACT_ATOMS: atom_id res chain seq x y z
N MET A 1 19.51 5.23 -21.35
CA MET A 1 18.47 4.54 -20.56
C MET A 1 17.80 5.58 -19.68
N THR A 2 16.50 5.71 -19.76
CA THR A 2 15.73 6.71 -19.02
C THR A 2 15.52 6.24 -17.56
N ILE A 3 15.66 7.14 -16.60
CA ILE A 3 15.29 6.91 -15.20
C ILE A 3 13.79 7.13 -15.12
N LEU A 4 13.04 6.19 -14.51
CA LEU A 4 11.61 6.31 -14.28
C LEU A 4 11.32 7.36 -13.20
N PRO A 5 10.11 7.97 -13.19
CA PRO A 5 9.70 8.85 -12.10
C PRO A 5 9.88 8.17 -10.74
N GLU A 6 10.22 8.96 -9.73
CA GLU A 6 10.45 8.49 -8.34
C GLU A 6 11.56 7.44 -8.18
N ARG A 7 12.45 7.30 -9.17
CA ARG A 7 13.59 6.38 -9.12
C ARG A 7 14.92 7.15 -9.13
N SER A 8 15.90 6.58 -8.43
CA SER A 8 17.26 7.17 -8.35
C SER A 8 18.21 6.65 -9.43
N VAL A 9 17.91 5.48 -9.99
CA VAL A 9 18.77 4.77 -10.94
C VAL A 9 17.95 4.09 -12.03
N THR A 10 18.62 3.64 -13.08
CA THR A 10 18.01 2.85 -14.15
C THR A 10 17.55 1.48 -13.64
N LEU A 11 16.56 0.86 -14.30
CA LEU A 11 16.09 -0.49 -13.98
C LEU A 11 17.22 -1.53 -13.95
N THR A 12 18.15 -1.47 -14.91
CA THR A 12 19.31 -2.37 -14.98
C THR A 12 20.20 -2.25 -13.74
N ARG A 13 20.46 -1.02 -13.27
CA ARG A 13 21.27 -0.81 -12.06
C ARG A 13 20.55 -1.30 -10.81
N SER A 14 19.26 -1.04 -10.73
CA SER A 14 18.39 -1.49 -9.65
C SER A 14 18.35 -3.02 -9.58
N ARG A 15 18.13 -3.68 -10.73
CA ARG A 15 18.20 -5.15 -10.85
C ARG A 15 19.51 -5.72 -10.34
N ASN A 16 20.63 -5.20 -10.83
CA ASN A 16 21.95 -5.69 -10.44
C ASN A 16 22.21 -5.54 -8.92
N ALA A 17 21.66 -4.51 -8.28
CA ALA A 17 21.80 -4.32 -6.85
C ALA A 17 21.05 -5.39 -6.06
N ILE A 18 19.79 -5.63 -6.38
CA ILE A 18 18.95 -6.59 -5.65
C ILE A 18 19.37 -8.04 -5.90
N GLU A 19 19.81 -8.39 -7.12
CA GLU A 19 20.34 -9.72 -7.45
C GLU A 19 21.65 -10.00 -6.69
N ARG A 20 22.53 -9.00 -6.55
CA ARG A 20 23.74 -9.10 -5.71
C ARG A 20 23.39 -9.32 -4.24
N TYR A 21 22.36 -8.64 -3.74
CA TYR A 21 21.87 -8.86 -2.38
C TYR A 21 21.46 -10.33 -2.19
N PHE A 22 20.59 -10.87 -3.03
CA PHE A 22 20.13 -12.26 -2.92
C PHE A 22 21.28 -13.27 -3.09
N SER A 23 22.19 -13.03 -4.02
CA SER A 23 23.37 -13.89 -4.21
C SER A 23 24.24 -13.96 -2.95
N ARG A 24 24.47 -12.84 -2.25
CA ARG A 24 25.23 -12.83 -0.99
C ARG A 24 24.51 -13.57 0.15
N GLN A 25 23.20 -13.61 0.11
CA GLN A 25 22.38 -14.34 1.09
C GLN A 25 22.18 -15.82 0.71
N ASN A 26 22.79 -16.29 -0.37
CA ASN A 26 22.60 -17.65 -0.94
C ASN A 26 21.10 -17.96 -1.21
N ILE A 27 20.33 -16.96 -1.62
CA ILE A 27 18.91 -17.09 -1.96
C ILE A 27 18.79 -17.34 -3.45
N GLN A 28 18.11 -18.43 -3.83
CA GLN A 28 17.78 -18.72 -5.23
C GLN A 28 16.52 -17.96 -5.64
N ILE A 29 16.55 -17.42 -6.86
CA ILE A 29 15.45 -16.65 -7.43
C ILE A 29 14.82 -17.45 -8.58
N LYS A 30 13.48 -17.52 -8.58
CA LYS A 30 12.71 -18.00 -9.72
C LYS A 30 11.69 -16.92 -10.09
N ASN A 31 11.62 -16.55 -11.37
CA ASN A 31 10.66 -15.57 -11.89
C ASN A 31 9.70 -16.25 -12.86
N ASP A 32 8.40 -16.02 -12.67
CA ASP A 32 7.35 -16.41 -13.60
C ASP A 32 6.62 -15.16 -14.08
N ASN A 33 6.49 -14.98 -15.42
CA ASN A 33 5.86 -13.82 -16.04
C ASN A 33 4.50 -14.17 -16.60
N PHE A 34 3.51 -13.29 -16.40
CA PHE A 34 2.14 -13.43 -16.86
C PHE A 34 1.72 -12.17 -17.64
N GLY A 35 1.51 -12.32 -18.93
CA GLY A 35 1.17 -11.25 -19.86
C GLY A 35 2.28 -10.96 -20.88
N ASN A 36 1.90 -10.28 -21.96
CA ASN A 36 2.80 -9.99 -23.08
C ASN A 36 3.32 -8.55 -23.05
N THR A 37 2.45 -7.55 -23.21
CA THR A 37 2.81 -6.12 -23.26
C THR A 37 2.92 -5.57 -21.84
N LEU A 38 1.83 -5.68 -21.09
CA LEU A 38 1.82 -5.42 -19.65
C LEU A 38 1.77 -6.76 -18.92
N SER A 39 2.58 -6.89 -17.91
CA SER A 39 2.76 -8.16 -17.21
C SER A 39 2.68 -8.02 -15.69
N ALA A 40 2.29 -9.12 -15.05
CA ALA A 40 2.61 -9.41 -13.67
C ALA A 40 3.79 -10.38 -13.66
N THR A 41 4.81 -10.08 -12.87
CA THR A 41 5.92 -11.00 -12.61
C THR A 41 5.84 -11.47 -11.18
N VAL A 42 5.89 -12.78 -10.97
CA VAL A 42 5.99 -13.36 -9.63
C VAL A 42 7.41 -13.85 -9.42
N THR A 43 8.09 -13.30 -8.42
CA THR A 43 9.41 -13.76 -7.97
C THR A 43 9.23 -14.65 -6.76
N LEU A 44 9.79 -15.85 -6.81
CA LEU A 44 9.86 -16.76 -5.68
C LEU A 44 11.30 -16.80 -5.15
N LEU A 45 11.45 -16.60 -3.86
CA LEU A 45 12.72 -16.75 -3.14
C LEU A 45 12.74 -18.11 -2.45
N ASN A 46 13.62 -19.00 -2.94
CA ASN A 46 13.85 -20.28 -2.31
C ASN A 46 15.05 -20.20 -1.38
N ARG A 47 14.81 -20.53 -0.12
CA ARG A 47 15.83 -20.74 0.91
C ARG A 47 16.17 -22.22 0.98
N GLU A 48 16.86 -22.60 2.04
CA GLU A 48 17.15 -24.01 2.34
C GLU A 48 15.91 -24.89 2.28
N SER A 49 16.10 -26.15 1.92
CA SER A 49 15.02 -27.12 1.73
C SER A 49 14.09 -27.20 2.96
N GLY A 50 12.79 -27.02 2.75
CA GLY A 50 11.74 -27.19 3.77
C GLY A 50 11.07 -25.89 4.23
N THR A 51 11.53 -24.71 3.83
CA THR A 51 10.82 -23.44 4.11
C THR A 51 9.87 -23.09 2.97
N LYS A 52 8.70 -22.50 3.33
CA LYS A 52 7.76 -21.98 2.32
C LYS A 52 8.44 -20.87 1.53
N PRO A 53 8.40 -20.88 0.18
CA PRO A 53 8.93 -19.80 -0.62
C PRO A 53 8.28 -18.46 -0.28
N ILE A 54 9.07 -17.40 -0.29
CA ILE A 54 8.58 -16.04 -0.16
C ILE A 54 8.37 -15.50 -1.57
N SER A 55 7.25 -14.85 -1.84
CA SER A 55 6.91 -14.29 -3.15
C SER A 55 6.84 -12.78 -3.13
N GLY A 56 7.15 -12.17 -4.27
CA GLY A 56 6.84 -10.77 -4.58
C GLY A 56 6.24 -10.69 -5.98
N CYS A 57 5.37 -9.72 -6.21
CA CYS A 57 4.64 -9.53 -7.46
C CYS A 57 4.92 -8.14 -8.05
N GLY A 58 5.63 -8.08 -9.17
CA GLY A 58 5.86 -6.83 -9.89
C GLY A 58 4.83 -6.57 -10.97
N LYS A 59 4.65 -5.30 -11.33
CA LYS A 59 3.67 -4.79 -12.29
C LYS A 59 4.26 -3.84 -13.31
N GLY A 60 3.72 -3.81 -14.51
CA GLY A 60 4.08 -2.89 -15.57
C GLY A 60 4.58 -3.58 -16.84
N TYR A 61 5.41 -2.90 -17.63
CA TYR A 61 6.10 -3.54 -18.75
C TYR A 61 7.12 -4.57 -18.24
N ALA A 62 7.43 -5.57 -19.05
CA ALA A 62 8.15 -6.78 -18.61
C ALA A 62 9.41 -6.54 -17.76
N GLU A 63 10.27 -5.57 -18.14
CA GLU A 63 11.49 -5.26 -17.37
C GLU A 63 11.14 -4.59 -16.03
N GLU A 64 10.20 -3.64 -16.02
CA GLU A 64 9.72 -2.96 -14.81
C GLU A 64 9.06 -3.95 -13.85
N ALA A 65 8.16 -4.80 -14.35
CA ALA A 65 7.50 -5.83 -13.58
C ALA A 65 8.51 -6.81 -12.95
N SER A 66 9.51 -7.24 -13.71
CA SER A 66 10.53 -8.16 -13.22
C SER A 66 11.40 -7.54 -12.11
N VAL A 67 11.80 -6.26 -12.24
CA VAL A 67 12.57 -5.57 -11.19
C VAL A 67 11.69 -5.31 -9.97
N GLY A 68 10.44 -4.86 -10.17
CA GLY A 68 9.47 -4.65 -9.09
C GLY A 68 9.24 -5.90 -8.26
N ALA A 69 9.07 -7.07 -8.91
CA ALA A 69 8.87 -8.35 -8.22
C ALA A 69 10.07 -8.75 -7.32
N LEU A 70 11.30 -8.46 -7.75
CA LEU A 70 12.50 -8.70 -6.93
C LEU A 70 12.52 -7.82 -5.67
N TYR A 71 12.19 -6.53 -5.79
CA TYR A 71 12.13 -5.63 -4.65
C TYR A 71 10.99 -5.97 -3.69
N GLU A 72 9.82 -6.33 -4.20
CA GLU A 72 8.71 -6.76 -3.35
C GLU A 72 8.99 -8.10 -2.66
N ALA A 73 9.68 -9.04 -3.33
CA ALA A 73 10.14 -10.27 -2.69
C ALA A 73 11.14 -9.99 -1.55
N TYR A 74 12.07 -9.03 -1.74
CA TYR A 74 12.96 -8.57 -0.67
C TYR A 74 12.19 -7.91 0.48
N GLU A 75 11.21 -7.08 0.15
CA GLU A 75 10.33 -6.46 1.14
C GLU A 75 9.65 -7.52 2.00
N HIS A 76 8.98 -8.50 1.41
CA HIS A 76 8.34 -9.59 2.13
C HIS A 76 9.34 -10.46 2.92
N TYR A 77 10.58 -10.57 2.41
CA TYR A 77 11.63 -11.34 3.08
C TYR A 77 12.13 -10.67 4.37
N ARG A 78 12.29 -9.33 4.37
CA ARG A 78 12.99 -8.62 5.44
C ARG A 78 12.11 -7.77 6.34
N SER A 79 10.91 -7.36 5.90
CA SER A 79 10.08 -6.37 6.60
C SER A 79 9.85 -6.70 8.07
N PHE A 80 9.21 -7.82 8.32
CA PHE A 80 8.79 -8.15 9.68
C PHE A 80 9.96 -8.60 10.57
N PRO A 81 10.90 -9.44 10.10
CA PRO A 81 12.11 -9.73 10.86
C PRO A 81 12.88 -8.47 11.27
N ALA A 82 13.11 -7.54 10.32
CA ALA A 82 13.84 -6.31 10.59
C ALA A 82 13.13 -5.38 11.59
N LEU A 83 11.80 -5.28 11.52
CA LEU A 83 11.01 -4.54 12.51
C LEU A 83 11.09 -5.16 13.89
N ARG A 84 11.00 -6.49 14.01
CA ARG A 84 11.11 -7.22 15.29
C ARG A 84 12.49 -7.02 15.93
N GLU A 85 13.56 -7.07 15.13
CA GLU A 85 14.95 -6.81 15.59
C GLU A 85 15.11 -5.41 16.20
N LYS A 86 14.36 -4.41 15.67
CA LYS A 86 14.41 -3.01 16.13
C LYS A 86 13.38 -2.68 17.22
N SER A 87 12.51 -3.62 17.57
CA SER A 87 11.46 -3.39 18.57
C SER A 87 11.93 -3.62 20.00
N ARG A 88 11.21 -3.02 20.94
CA ARG A 88 11.41 -3.20 22.40
C ARG A 88 10.03 -3.21 23.07
N LEU A 89 9.99 -3.75 24.29
CA LEU A 89 8.82 -3.69 25.16
C LEU A 89 8.80 -2.38 25.94
N TYR A 90 7.68 -1.68 25.84
CA TYR A 90 7.43 -0.43 26.57
C TYR A 90 6.19 -0.58 27.47
N PRO A 91 6.09 0.18 28.58
CA PRO A 91 4.84 0.30 29.32
C PRO A 91 3.74 0.80 28.36
N PHE A 92 2.58 0.14 28.35
CA PHE A 92 1.50 0.51 27.43
C PHE A 92 1.08 1.97 27.57
N GLY A 93 0.99 2.46 28.83
CA GLY A 93 0.66 3.86 29.11
C GLY A 93 1.61 4.86 28.44
N SER A 94 2.93 4.59 28.43
CA SER A 94 3.90 5.50 27.79
C SER A 94 3.76 5.54 26.27
N VAL A 95 3.25 4.48 25.67
CA VAL A 95 3.01 4.44 24.21
C VAL A 95 1.74 5.20 23.85
N ILE A 96 0.61 4.91 24.50
CA ILE A 96 -0.70 5.50 24.13
C ILE A 96 -0.88 6.95 24.55
N GLN A 97 -0.05 7.44 25.50
CA GLN A 97 -0.11 8.84 25.95
C GLN A 97 0.60 9.81 25.01
N GLN A 98 1.37 9.32 24.03
CA GLN A 98 1.96 10.16 23.00
C GLN A 98 0.85 10.92 22.26
N ALA A 99 1.06 12.22 22.04
CA ALA A 99 0.02 13.11 21.48
C ALA A 99 -0.47 12.61 20.11
N GLU A 100 0.45 12.10 19.30
CA GLU A 100 0.23 11.60 17.94
C GLU A 100 -0.64 10.34 17.89
N LEU A 101 -0.60 9.51 18.94
CA LEU A 101 -1.33 8.25 19.02
C LEU A 101 -2.67 8.37 19.75
N ARG A 102 -2.93 9.53 20.33
CA ARG A 102 -4.15 9.76 21.12
C ARG A 102 -5.40 9.61 20.27
N GLY A 103 -6.31 8.77 20.73
CA GLY A 103 -7.60 8.55 20.05
C GLY A 103 -7.53 7.60 18.84
N MET A 104 -6.38 7.02 18.52
CA MET A 104 -6.31 5.99 17.49
C MET A 104 -7.20 4.79 17.87
N LEU A 105 -8.16 4.47 17.00
CA LEU A 105 -9.16 3.43 17.24
C LEU A 105 -8.56 2.08 17.68
N PRO A 106 -7.52 1.51 17.02
CA PRO A 106 -6.94 0.24 17.46
C PRO A 106 -6.35 0.29 18.89
N LEU A 107 -5.76 1.42 19.27
CA LEU A 107 -5.18 1.60 20.61
C LEU A 107 -6.26 1.83 21.68
N THR A 108 -7.34 2.53 21.32
CA THR A 108 -8.52 2.69 22.19
C THR A 108 -9.19 1.34 22.46
N ILE A 109 -9.22 0.45 21.46
CA ILE A 109 -9.73 -0.92 21.63
C ILE A 109 -8.84 -1.70 22.61
N LEU A 110 -7.50 -1.66 22.44
CA LEU A 110 -6.55 -2.33 23.30
C LEU A 110 -6.58 -1.80 24.73
N ALA A 111 -6.78 -0.51 24.92
CA ALA A 111 -6.83 0.10 26.26
C ALA A 111 -7.91 -0.50 27.15
N LYS A 112 -8.96 -1.10 26.58
CA LYS A 112 -10.03 -1.79 27.34
C LYS A 112 -9.54 -3.05 28.05
N SER A 113 -8.50 -3.71 27.56
CA SER A 113 -7.89 -4.89 28.17
C SER A 113 -6.75 -4.53 29.17
N SER A 114 -6.44 -3.23 29.33
CA SER A 114 -5.44 -2.71 30.27
C SER A 114 -4.08 -3.44 30.18
N PRO A 115 -3.46 -3.53 29.00
CA PRO A 115 -2.19 -4.25 28.88
C PRO A 115 -1.09 -3.55 29.68
N ALA A 116 -0.17 -4.34 30.27
CA ALA A 116 0.94 -3.78 31.06
C ALA A 116 2.06 -3.25 30.15
N LYS A 117 2.42 -4.03 29.12
CA LYS A 117 3.49 -3.72 28.15
C LYS A 117 3.05 -4.02 26.74
N ILE A 118 3.65 -3.32 25.80
CA ILE A 118 3.45 -3.51 24.36
C ILE A 118 4.77 -3.41 23.62
N ALA A 119 4.94 -4.23 22.58
CA ALA A 119 6.08 -4.08 21.68
C ALA A 119 5.90 -2.87 20.79
N ALA A 120 6.93 -2.03 20.70
CA ALA A 120 6.95 -0.86 19.83
C ALA A 120 8.32 -0.67 19.18
N VAL A 121 8.32 0.03 18.06
CA VAL A 121 9.52 0.48 17.33
C VAL A 121 9.58 2.00 17.41
N GLU A 122 10.76 2.53 17.68
CA GLU A 122 10.99 3.96 17.68
C GLU A 122 11.23 4.46 16.25
N PHE A 123 10.43 5.44 15.84
CA PHE A 123 10.54 6.17 14.58
C PHE A 123 11.00 7.60 14.84
N THR A 124 11.54 8.26 13.83
CA THR A 124 11.92 9.67 13.92
C THR A 124 11.11 10.51 12.94
N ASP A 125 10.93 11.78 13.24
CA ASP A 125 10.41 12.76 12.30
C ASP A 125 11.41 12.99 11.16
N LYS A 126 10.99 13.69 10.12
CA LYS A 126 11.84 14.00 8.95
C LYS A 126 13.11 14.79 9.28
N LYS A 127 13.18 15.42 10.45
CA LYS A 127 14.35 16.20 10.91
C LYS A 127 15.24 15.40 11.85
N GLY A 128 14.80 14.22 12.29
CA GLY A 128 15.51 13.42 13.29
C GLY A 128 15.50 14.04 14.70
N CYS A 129 14.59 15.02 14.96
CA CYS A 129 14.55 15.78 16.21
C CYS A 129 13.55 15.23 17.23
N ALA A 130 12.48 14.62 16.75
CA ALA A 130 11.44 14.01 17.58
C ALA A 130 11.36 12.51 17.34
N SER A 131 10.91 11.76 18.35
CA SER A 131 10.69 10.32 18.23
C SER A 131 9.27 9.93 18.56
N LEU A 132 8.80 8.83 17.94
CA LEU A 132 7.50 8.22 18.13
C LEU A 132 7.68 6.73 18.43
N LEU A 133 7.12 6.24 19.52
CA LEU A 133 7.01 4.82 19.80
C LEU A 133 5.77 4.26 19.10
N TRP A 134 5.98 3.60 17.97
CA TRP A 134 4.89 3.01 17.18
C TRP A 134 4.65 1.55 17.56
N PRO A 135 3.41 1.15 17.89
CA PRO A 135 3.08 -0.23 18.24
C PRO A 135 3.37 -1.19 17.09
N LEU A 136 4.20 -2.19 17.33
CA LEU A 136 4.67 -3.13 16.30
C LEU A 136 3.50 -3.86 15.61
N PHE A 137 2.48 -4.29 16.37
CA PHE A 137 1.34 -5.03 15.84
C PHE A 137 0.56 -4.27 14.76
N LEU A 138 0.64 -2.95 14.71
CA LEU A 138 -0.04 -2.15 13.69
C LEU A 138 0.58 -2.27 12.31
N THR A 139 1.83 -2.76 12.21
CA THR A 139 2.59 -2.83 10.97
C THR A 139 3.07 -4.25 10.65
N ASP A 140 3.38 -5.07 11.66
CA ASP A 140 3.81 -6.46 11.46
C ASP A 140 2.61 -7.40 11.38
N CYS A 141 2.22 -7.79 10.16
CA CYS A 141 1.09 -8.69 9.91
C CYS A 141 1.31 -10.12 10.45
N GLU A 142 2.56 -10.52 10.70
CA GLU A 142 2.90 -11.82 11.27
C GLU A 142 3.09 -11.78 12.80
N TYR A 143 2.96 -10.61 13.44
CA TYR A 143 3.27 -10.42 14.85
C TYR A 143 2.55 -11.42 15.77
N PHE A 144 1.30 -11.76 15.44
CA PHE A 144 0.48 -12.68 16.24
C PHE A 144 0.98 -14.13 16.24
N SER A 145 1.82 -14.49 15.28
CA SER A 145 2.53 -15.79 15.22
C SER A 145 3.95 -15.69 15.78
N HIS A 146 4.44 -14.48 16.07
CA HIS A 146 5.81 -14.20 16.49
C HIS A 146 5.85 -13.15 17.62
N ILE A 147 4.97 -13.30 18.61
CA ILE A 147 4.86 -12.36 19.75
C ILE A 147 6.19 -12.31 20.51
N ILE A 148 6.68 -11.10 20.78
CA ILE A 148 7.91 -10.87 21.50
C ILE A 148 7.74 -11.34 22.94
N GLN A 149 8.72 -12.09 23.45
CA GLN A 149 8.70 -12.62 24.80
C GLN A 149 8.49 -11.49 25.82
N GLY A 150 7.48 -11.65 26.67
CA GLY A 150 7.07 -10.66 27.68
C GLY A 150 5.98 -9.69 27.22
N ASP A 151 5.56 -9.71 25.96
CA ASP A 151 4.31 -9.08 25.52
C ASP A 151 3.15 -10.02 25.80
N THR A 152 2.32 -9.64 26.77
CA THR A 152 1.15 -10.42 27.22
C THR A 152 -0.17 -9.79 26.78
N THR A 153 -0.12 -8.85 25.84
CA THR A 153 -1.29 -8.10 25.33
C THR A 153 -2.25 -9.01 24.58
N ASP A 154 -3.54 -8.92 24.89
CA ASP A 154 -4.59 -9.53 24.08
C ASP A 154 -4.91 -8.64 22.86
N TYR A 155 -4.45 -9.07 21.71
CA TYR A 155 -4.67 -8.38 20.42
C TYR A 155 -5.93 -8.82 19.68
N SER A 156 -6.71 -9.76 20.20
CA SER A 156 -7.83 -10.40 19.49
C SER A 156 -8.79 -9.41 18.83
N ALA A 157 -9.11 -8.31 19.50
CA ALA A 157 -10.01 -7.27 19.00
C ALA A 157 -9.31 -6.24 18.08
N ALA A 158 -8.02 -5.99 18.27
CA ALA A 158 -7.30 -4.93 17.54
C ALA A 158 -6.53 -5.43 16.30
N ARG A 159 -6.17 -6.72 16.23
CA ARG A 159 -5.37 -7.31 15.14
C ARG A 159 -5.95 -7.08 13.74
N ARG A 160 -7.27 -6.91 13.64
CA ARG A 160 -7.97 -6.63 12.37
C ARG A 160 -7.55 -5.31 11.71
N TYR A 161 -6.90 -4.42 12.46
CA TYR A 161 -6.39 -3.14 11.99
C TYR A 161 -4.89 -3.17 11.62
N THR A 162 -4.25 -4.34 11.70
CA THR A 162 -2.87 -4.53 11.26
C THR A 162 -2.75 -4.37 9.74
N SER A 163 -1.71 -3.69 9.29
CA SER A 163 -1.44 -3.47 7.87
C SER A 163 0.05 -3.29 7.65
N ASN A 164 0.60 -3.92 6.62
CA ASN A 164 1.97 -3.68 6.16
C ASN A 164 2.13 -2.38 5.37
N ALA A 165 1.06 -1.62 5.15
CA ALA A 165 1.13 -0.34 4.45
C ALA A 165 2.15 0.60 5.11
N GLY A 166 2.99 1.18 4.27
CA GLY A 166 4.09 2.02 4.70
C GLY A 166 5.43 1.31 4.84
N ILE A 167 5.54 0.04 4.41
CA ILE A 167 6.83 -0.61 4.24
C ILE A 167 7.11 -0.69 2.75
N ALA A 168 8.28 -0.23 2.33
CA ALA A 168 8.66 -0.32 0.92
C ALA A 168 10.16 -0.48 0.74
N ALA A 169 10.51 -1.23 -0.29
CA ALA A 169 11.89 -1.40 -0.75
C ALA A 169 12.22 -0.45 -1.91
N GLY A 170 13.49 -0.05 -2.00
CA GLY A 170 13.98 0.81 -3.09
C GLY A 170 15.49 0.78 -3.23
N TYR A 171 15.98 1.45 -4.27
CA TYR A 171 17.42 1.72 -4.40
C TYR A 171 17.77 2.96 -3.56
N GLY A 172 18.21 2.71 -2.33
CA GLY A 172 18.46 3.72 -1.31
C GLY A 172 17.22 4.17 -0.55
N PHE A 173 17.47 4.71 0.65
CA PHE A 173 16.42 5.05 1.62
C PHE A 173 15.39 6.06 1.09
N THR A 174 15.83 7.11 0.36
CA THR A 174 14.92 8.15 -0.12
C THR A 174 13.88 7.60 -1.08
N GLU A 175 14.29 6.74 -2.03
CA GLU A 175 13.37 6.07 -2.95
C GLU A 175 12.38 5.18 -2.18
N ALA A 176 12.88 4.34 -1.28
CA ALA A 176 12.06 3.47 -0.44
C ALA A 176 11.06 4.28 0.42
N ALA A 177 11.50 5.39 1.02
CA ALA A 177 10.65 6.25 1.85
C ALA A 177 9.53 6.93 1.04
N ILE A 178 9.79 7.39 -0.18
CA ILE A 178 8.78 7.95 -1.08
C ILE A 178 7.68 6.91 -1.35
N HIS A 179 8.07 5.67 -1.68
CA HIS A 179 7.12 4.59 -1.94
C HIS A 179 6.32 4.22 -0.69
N ALA A 180 6.98 4.11 0.47
CA ALA A 180 6.35 3.80 1.74
C ALA A 180 5.28 4.84 2.13
N ILE A 181 5.59 6.13 2.00
CA ILE A 181 4.63 7.22 2.26
C ILE A 181 3.49 7.18 1.23
N GLY A 182 3.83 7.00 -0.06
CA GLY A 182 2.84 6.94 -1.13
C GLY A 182 1.80 5.85 -0.91
N GLU A 183 2.21 4.67 -0.46
CA GLU A 183 1.29 3.56 -0.15
C GLU A 183 0.35 3.89 1.02
N ILE A 184 0.85 4.53 2.08
CA ILE A 184 -0.02 4.95 3.20
C ILE A 184 -1.09 5.93 2.74
N ILE A 185 -0.71 6.93 1.92
CA ILE A 185 -1.65 7.92 1.39
C ILE A 185 -2.68 7.25 0.48
N GLU A 186 -2.24 6.36 -0.38
CA GLU A 186 -3.10 5.56 -1.26
C GLU A 186 -4.15 4.78 -0.45
N ARG A 187 -3.72 4.04 0.58
CA ARG A 187 -4.62 3.29 1.46
C ARG A 187 -5.54 4.21 2.27
N HIS A 188 -5.05 5.36 2.71
CA HIS A 188 -5.84 6.36 3.42
C HIS A 188 -6.97 6.91 2.54
N CYS A 189 -6.65 7.41 1.35
CA CYS A 189 -7.64 7.99 0.43
C CYS A 189 -8.64 6.93 -0.07
N THR A 190 -8.17 5.72 -0.40
CA THR A 190 -9.03 4.59 -0.75
C THR A 190 -9.99 4.26 0.40
N GLY A 191 -9.48 4.20 1.62
CA GLY A 191 -10.31 3.94 2.81
C GLY A 191 -11.39 4.99 3.01
N ILE A 192 -11.09 6.26 2.82
CA ILE A 192 -12.06 7.37 2.90
C ILE A 192 -13.12 7.25 1.81
N LEU A 193 -12.71 7.00 0.56
CA LEU A 193 -13.64 6.80 -0.55
C LEU A 193 -14.62 5.66 -0.27
N LEU A 194 -14.12 4.48 0.14
CA LEU A 194 -14.96 3.33 0.48
C LEU A 194 -15.89 3.63 1.65
N ALA A 195 -15.39 4.31 2.69
CA ALA A 195 -16.17 4.67 3.86
C ALA A 195 -17.31 5.63 3.50
N LYS A 196 -17.02 6.74 2.82
CA LYS A 196 -18.02 7.73 2.42
C LYS A 196 -19.07 7.15 1.47
N THR A 197 -18.62 6.34 0.49
CA THR A 197 -19.48 5.83 -0.59
C THR A 197 -20.32 4.63 -0.13
N PHE A 198 -19.69 3.59 0.39
CA PHE A 198 -20.35 2.31 0.60
C PHE A 198 -20.73 2.02 2.06
N PHE A 199 -19.93 2.49 3.03
CA PHE A 199 -20.22 2.25 4.43
C PHE A 199 -21.26 3.24 4.99
N TYR A 200 -21.04 4.55 4.82
CA TYR A 200 -21.96 5.60 5.25
C TYR A 200 -23.00 5.97 4.19
N GLY A 201 -22.64 5.85 2.91
CA GLY A 201 -23.50 6.25 1.79
C GLY A 201 -23.71 7.77 1.70
N THR A 202 -22.78 8.57 2.22
CA THR A 202 -22.83 10.05 2.18
C THR A 202 -22.35 10.58 0.83
N GLN A 203 -21.42 9.92 0.17
CA GLN A 203 -20.96 10.24 -1.18
C GLN A 203 -21.73 9.42 -2.21
N LYS A 204 -22.48 10.09 -3.11
CA LYS A 204 -23.36 9.46 -4.11
C LYS A 204 -22.80 9.47 -5.51
N GLU A 205 -21.70 10.18 -5.73
CA GLU A 205 -21.05 10.29 -7.03
C GLU A 205 -19.53 10.12 -6.90
N VAL A 206 -18.92 9.68 -7.99
CA VAL A 206 -17.47 9.54 -8.11
C VAL A 206 -16.92 10.49 -9.17
N ARG A 207 -15.69 10.95 -9.01
CA ARG A 207 -14.97 11.76 -9.99
C ARG A 207 -14.26 10.83 -10.96
N LEU A 208 -14.75 10.74 -12.21
CA LEU A 208 -14.11 9.96 -13.26
C LEU A 208 -13.15 10.85 -14.07
N VAL A 209 -11.92 10.39 -14.21
CA VAL A 209 -10.94 11.07 -15.06
C VAL A 209 -11.38 11.00 -16.51
N ASN A 210 -11.44 12.18 -17.18
CA ASN A 210 -11.59 12.24 -18.61
C ASN A 210 -10.34 11.66 -19.29
N THR A 211 -10.48 10.51 -19.94
CA THR A 211 -9.35 9.80 -20.55
C THR A 211 -8.73 10.57 -21.73
N ASP A 212 -9.47 11.51 -22.36
CA ASP A 212 -8.93 12.40 -23.39
C ASP A 212 -7.94 13.43 -22.84
N SER A 213 -7.92 13.63 -21.49
CA SER A 213 -6.95 14.49 -20.82
C SER A 213 -5.64 13.79 -20.46
N LEU A 214 -5.52 12.50 -20.72
CA LEU A 214 -4.31 11.74 -20.42
C LEU A 214 -3.13 12.20 -21.30
N PRO A 215 -1.96 12.46 -20.74
CA PRO A 215 -0.77 12.74 -21.54
C PRO A 215 -0.35 11.50 -22.34
N PRO A 216 0.35 11.63 -23.48
CA PRO A 216 0.59 10.55 -24.44
C PRO A 216 1.15 9.25 -23.86
N ALA A 217 2.01 9.34 -22.84
CA ALA A 217 2.58 8.14 -22.19
C ALA A 217 1.55 7.40 -21.34
N ALA A 218 0.68 8.14 -20.62
CA ALA A 218 -0.40 7.56 -19.82
C ALA A 218 -1.54 7.03 -20.72
N GLU A 219 -1.86 7.74 -21.80
CA GLU A 219 -2.82 7.30 -22.81
C GLU A 219 -2.38 5.97 -23.47
N LYS A 220 -1.11 5.89 -23.87
CA LYS A 220 -0.57 4.63 -24.43
C LYS A 220 -0.70 3.49 -23.42
N LEU A 221 -0.31 3.70 -22.16
CA LEU A 221 -0.42 2.70 -21.09
C LEU A 221 -1.89 2.28 -20.87
N PHE A 222 -2.82 3.23 -20.88
CA PHE A 222 -4.25 3.00 -20.74
C PHE A 222 -4.78 2.10 -21.85
N ASN A 223 -4.43 2.39 -23.12
CA ASN A 223 -4.82 1.60 -24.27
C ASN A 223 -4.19 0.19 -24.25
N ASP A 224 -2.90 0.08 -23.89
CA ASP A 224 -2.21 -1.21 -23.70
C ASP A 224 -2.92 -2.05 -22.61
N ALA A 225 -3.37 -1.41 -21.52
CA ALA A 225 -4.06 -2.07 -20.42
C ALA A 225 -5.46 -2.55 -20.79
N GLN A 226 -6.26 -1.73 -21.50
CA GLN A 226 -7.57 -2.16 -22.00
C GLN A 226 -7.43 -3.36 -22.94
N SER A 227 -6.41 -3.33 -23.83
CA SER A 227 -6.12 -4.46 -24.72
C SER A 227 -5.71 -5.71 -23.95
N ALA A 228 -4.89 -5.57 -22.89
CA ALA A 228 -4.41 -6.70 -22.08
C ALA A 228 -5.51 -7.31 -21.21
N LEU A 229 -6.50 -6.52 -20.81
CA LEU A 229 -7.63 -6.94 -19.98
C LEU A 229 -8.88 -7.28 -20.81
N GLU A 230 -8.91 -6.91 -22.10
CA GLU A 230 -10.08 -7.05 -22.98
C GLU A 230 -11.34 -6.45 -22.37
N ASP A 231 -11.19 -5.27 -21.72
CA ASP A 231 -12.30 -4.55 -21.07
C ASP A 231 -12.03 -3.04 -21.05
N GLU A 232 -13.09 -2.26 -20.94
CA GLU A 232 -13.00 -0.83 -20.69
C GLU A 232 -12.55 -0.57 -19.25
N ILE A 233 -11.66 0.40 -19.08
CA ILE A 233 -11.14 0.82 -17.78
C ILE A 233 -11.72 2.18 -17.42
N ASN A 234 -12.22 2.31 -16.21
CA ASN A 234 -12.55 3.59 -15.59
C ASN A 234 -11.48 3.97 -14.58
N ILE A 235 -11.18 5.28 -14.47
CA ILE A 235 -10.21 5.83 -13.53
C ILE A 235 -10.96 6.81 -12.62
N ILE A 236 -10.95 6.53 -11.32
CA ILE A 236 -11.55 7.38 -10.28
C ILE A 236 -10.46 8.25 -9.68
N ASP A 237 -10.72 9.55 -9.58
CA ASP A 237 -9.93 10.45 -8.73
C ASP A 237 -10.42 10.32 -7.27
N ALA A 238 -9.60 9.65 -6.47
CA ALA A 238 -9.83 9.43 -5.03
C ALA A 238 -9.05 10.40 -4.15
N SER A 239 -8.45 11.45 -4.71
CA SER A 239 -7.60 12.38 -3.99
C SER A 239 -8.38 13.11 -2.89
N GLU A 240 -7.77 13.23 -1.71
CA GLU A 240 -8.24 14.05 -0.61
C GLU A 240 -7.54 15.41 -0.61
N PRO A 241 -8.20 16.50 -0.13
CA PRO A 241 -7.61 17.83 -0.08
C PRO A 241 -6.26 17.85 0.63
N SER A 242 -5.33 18.61 0.12
CA SER A 242 -3.96 18.82 0.64
C SER A 242 -3.04 17.60 0.58
N LEU A 243 -3.52 16.44 0.16
CA LEU A 243 -2.70 15.24 -0.06
C LEU A 243 -2.25 15.14 -1.53
N PRO A 244 -1.22 14.35 -1.83
CA PRO A 244 -0.86 13.98 -3.19
C PRO A 244 -2.02 13.31 -3.93
N PRO A 245 -2.08 13.43 -5.27
CA PRO A 245 -3.08 12.75 -6.07
C PRO A 245 -3.10 11.23 -5.86
N VAL A 246 -4.31 10.69 -5.72
CA VAL A 246 -4.59 9.25 -5.64
C VAL A 246 -5.65 8.89 -6.67
N TYR A 247 -5.37 7.87 -7.49
CA TYR A 247 -6.31 7.34 -8.46
C TYR A 247 -6.54 5.86 -8.25
N LEU A 248 -7.78 5.44 -8.56
CA LEU A 248 -8.15 4.03 -8.64
C LEU A 248 -8.55 3.70 -10.08
N ALA A 249 -8.09 2.57 -10.59
CA ALA A 249 -8.50 2.04 -11.89
C ALA A 249 -9.28 0.73 -11.69
N TYR A 250 -10.38 0.54 -12.42
CA TYR A 250 -11.19 -0.69 -12.38
C TYR A 250 -11.77 -1.03 -13.75
N CYS A 251 -12.00 -2.31 -14.00
CA CYS A 251 -12.66 -2.81 -15.20
C CYS A 251 -14.16 -2.58 -15.12
N LYS A 252 -14.77 -2.11 -16.21
CA LYS A 252 -16.20 -1.82 -16.28
C LYS A 252 -17.08 -3.07 -16.20
N SER A 253 -16.63 -4.17 -16.81
CA SER A 253 -17.46 -5.36 -17.05
C SER A 253 -16.93 -6.65 -16.41
N LYS A 254 -15.79 -6.61 -15.70
CA LYS A 254 -15.11 -7.83 -15.18
C LYS A 254 -14.96 -7.89 -13.65
N PRO A 255 -16.07 -7.85 -12.87
CA PRO A 255 -15.96 -8.16 -11.47
C PRO A 255 -15.57 -9.64 -11.27
N ARG A 256 -14.77 -9.94 -10.26
CA ARG A 256 -14.44 -11.30 -9.86
C ARG A 256 -15.31 -11.72 -8.67
N LEU A 257 -16.07 -12.78 -8.80
CA LEU A 257 -17.03 -13.21 -7.79
C LEU A 257 -17.98 -12.07 -7.32
N GLY A 258 -18.31 -11.14 -8.22
CA GLY A 258 -19.10 -9.96 -7.88
C GLY A 258 -18.36 -8.86 -7.12
N ILE A 259 -17.03 -8.97 -6.95
CA ILE A 259 -16.18 -7.93 -6.36
C ILE A 259 -15.49 -7.15 -7.49
N ASN A 260 -15.54 -5.83 -7.45
CA ASN A 260 -14.75 -5.00 -8.35
C ASN A 260 -13.29 -4.97 -7.88
N ILE A 261 -12.43 -5.64 -8.63
CA ILE A 261 -10.99 -5.52 -8.43
C ILE A 261 -10.58 -4.15 -8.97
N TYR A 262 -9.83 -3.40 -8.16
CA TYR A 262 -9.27 -2.12 -8.56
C TYR A 262 -7.79 -2.04 -8.22
N GLY A 263 -7.01 -1.41 -9.08
CA GLY A 263 -5.66 -0.99 -8.76
C GLY A 263 -5.67 0.45 -8.26
N ALA A 264 -4.74 0.78 -7.40
CA ALA A 264 -4.58 2.11 -6.84
C ALA A 264 -3.18 2.68 -7.11
N GLY A 265 -3.05 4.00 -7.08
CA GLY A 265 -1.77 4.66 -7.26
C GLY A 265 -1.74 6.05 -6.68
N CYS A 266 -0.66 6.36 -5.97
CA CYS A 266 -0.37 7.65 -5.37
C CYS A 266 0.96 8.19 -5.90
N SER A 267 1.03 9.48 -6.23
CA SER A 267 2.26 10.20 -6.60
C SER A 267 2.04 11.71 -6.52
N LEU A 268 3.11 12.50 -6.40
CA LEU A 268 3.04 13.95 -6.63
C LEU A 268 2.72 14.30 -8.10
N TYR A 269 2.93 13.35 -9.01
CA TYR A 269 2.63 13.48 -10.44
C TYR A 269 1.35 12.70 -10.76
N ALA A 270 0.30 13.41 -11.16
CA ALA A 270 -1.01 12.82 -11.44
C ALA A 270 -0.95 11.73 -12.51
N ASP A 271 -0.22 11.98 -13.59
CA ASP A 271 -0.01 11.01 -14.68
C ASP A 271 0.71 9.73 -14.18
N HIS A 272 1.67 9.87 -13.27
CA HIS A 272 2.36 8.74 -12.66
C HIS A 272 1.45 7.96 -11.67
N ALA A 273 0.64 8.67 -10.89
CA ALA A 273 -0.34 8.04 -10.00
C ALA A 273 -1.38 7.22 -10.78
N VAL A 274 -1.90 7.78 -11.89
CA VAL A 274 -2.77 7.05 -12.83
C VAL A 274 -2.07 5.82 -13.41
N ALA A 275 -0.81 5.97 -13.84
CA ALA A 275 -0.04 4.87 -14.38
C ALA A 275 0.17 3.73 -13.36
N ARG A 276 0.39 4.05 -12.09
CA ARG A 276 0.49 3.06 -10.99
C ARG A 276 -0.82 2.31 -10.80
N ALA A 277 -1.95 3.03 -10.76
CA ALA A 277 -3.29 2.44 -10.62
C ALA A 277 -3.62 1.46 -11.77
N ILE A 278 -3.35 1.86 -13.01
CA ILE A 278 -3.57 1.01 -14.19
C ILE A 278 -2.70 -0.25 -14.15
N LYS A 279 -1.41 -0.11 -13.85
CA LYS A 279 -0.47 -1.25 -13.77
C LYS A 279 -0.88 -2.24 -12.68
N GLU A 280 -1.34 -1.75 -11.53
CA GLU A 280 -1.83 -2.59 -10.45
C GLU A 280 -3.12 -3.32 -10.82
N LEU A 281 -4.06 -2.66 -11.49
CA LEU A 281 -5.26 -3.30 -12.01
C LEU A 281 -4.90 -4.50 -12.91
N VAL A 282 -3.98 -4.29 -13.87
CA VAL A 282 -3.53 -5.37 -14.76
C VAL A 282 -2.87 -6.50 -13.97
N GLN A 283 -2.01 -6.19 -13.01
CA GLN A 283 -1.37 -7.17 -12.13
C GLN A 283 -2.40 -8.04 -11.41
N LEU A 284 -3.37 -7.42 -10.74
CA LEU A 284 -4.38 -8.13 -9.96
C LEU A 284 -5.25 -9.06 -10.83
N HIS A 285 -5.64 -8.60 -12.02
CA HIS A 285 -6.38 -9.46 -12.97
C HIS A 285 -5.53 -10.63 -13.47
N LYS A 286 -4.25 -10.40 -13.83
CA LYS A 286 -3.35 -11.48 -14.25
C LYS A 286 -3.10 -12.49 -13.13
N LEU A 287 -2.99 -12.05 -11.87
CA LEU A 287 -2.89 -12.96 -10.72
C LEU A 287 -4.19 -13.76 -10.52
N ALA A 288 -5.35 -13.11 -10.65
CA ALA A 288 -6.64 -13.79 -10.54
C ALA A 288 -6.86 -14.83 -11.65
N ASP A 289 -6.33 -14.60 -12.85
CA ASP A 289 -6.42 -15.52 -13.98
C ASP A 289 -5.50 -16.74 -13.85
N ASN A 290 -4.37 -16.60 -13.15
CA ASN A 290 -3.32 -17.60 -13.14
C ASN A 290 -3.15 -18.34 -11.79
N PHE A 291 -3.75 -17.82 -10.70
CA PHE A 291 -3.59 -18.39 -9.37
C PHE A 291 -4.94 -18.62 -8.69
N THR A 292 -5.27 -19.88 -8.44
CA THR A 292 -6.52 -20.27 -7.73
C THR A 292 -6.55 -19.72 -6.30
N CYS A 293 -5.40 -19.60 -5.64
CA CYS A 293 -5.33 -19.05 -4.29
C CYS A 293 -5.85 -17.60 -4.20
N PHE A 294 -5.75 -16.81 -5.27
CA PHE A 294 -6.33 -15.47 -5.31
C PHE A 294 -7.87 -15.51 -5.25
N THR A 295 -8.49 -16.41 -6.02
CA THR A 295 -9.94 -16.62 -5.99
C THR A 295 -10.40 -17.14 -4.64
N GLU A 296 -9.68 -18.10 -4.06
CA GLU A 296 -9.95 -18.62 -2.72
C GLU A 296 -9.87 -17.56 -1.63
N GLU A 297 -8.95 -16.60 -1.76
CA GLU A 297 -8.88 -15.45 -0.85
C GLU A 297 -10.10 -14.53 -0.99
N LEU A 298 -10.53 -14.21 -2.21
CA LEU A 298 -11.74 -13.43 -2.43
C LEU A 298 -12.98 -14.10 -1.84
N GLU A 299 -13.11 -15.41 -1.98
CA GLU A 299 -14.19 -16.19 -1.35
C GLU A 299 -14.16 -16.10 0.18
N LYS A 300 -12.99 -16.16 0.78
CA LYS A 300 -12.81 -15.96 2.23
C LYS A 300 -13.20 -14.53 2.65
N HIS A 301 -12.81 -13.51 1.87
CA HIS A 301 -13.18 -12.13 2.15
C HIS A 301 -14.72 -11.96 2.13
N GLN A 302 -15.39 -12.51 1.12
CA GLN A 302 -16.86 -12.50 1.05
C GLN A 302 -17.47 -13.23 2.25
N HIS A 303 -16.97 -14.43 2.57
CA HIS A 303 -17.48 -15.20 3.71
C HIS A 303 -17.35 -14.44 5.02
N ASN A 304 -16.23 -13.76 5.25
CA ASN A 304 -16.00 -13.00 6.48
C ASN A 304 -16.93 -11.80 6.63
N LEU A 305 -17.35 -11.19 5.52
CA LEU A 305 -18.11 -9.93 5.55
C LEU A 305 -19.60 -10.08 5.21
N ARG A 306 -20.07 -11.24 4.77
CA ARG A 306 -21.45 -11.46 4.29
C ARG A 306 -22.55 -11.10 5.29
N GLU A 307 -22.28 -11.25 6.60
CA GLU A 307 -23.23 -10.93 7.67
C GLU A 307 -23.20 -9.43 8.04
N HIS A 308 -22.30 -8.64 7.43
CA HIS A 308 -22.08 -7.23 7.70
C HIS A 308 -22.36 -6.39 6.44
N GLU A 309 -23.63 -6.09 6.18
CA GLU A 309 -24.10 -5.44 4.95
C GLU A 309 -23.24 -4.25 4.49
N LYS A 310 -22.90 -3.31 5.38
CA LYS A 310 -22.11 -2.12 5.05
C LYS A 310 -20.67 -2.47 4.67
N LEU A 311 -20.06 -3.46 5.34
CA LEU A 311 -18.72 -3.92 5.03
C LEU A 311 -18.71 -4.72 3.73
N TYR A 312 -19.73 -5.56 3.52
CA TYR A 312 -19.88 -6.33 2.28
C TYR A 312 -20.02 -5.41 1.06
N ARG A 313 -20.86 -4.35 1.15
CA ARG A 313 -20.95 -3.34 0.09
C ARG A 313 -19.60 -2.65 -0.17
N SER A 314 -18.83 -2.36 0.87
CA SER A 314 -17.51 -1.76 0.75
C SER A 314 -16.48 -2.72 0.14
N LEU A 315 -16.59 -4.02 0.38
CA LEU A 315 -15.80 -5.06 -0.30
C LEU A 315 -16.15 -5.16 -1.78
N VAL A 316 -17.45 -5.20 -2.10
CA VAL A 316 -17.93 -5.28 -3.49
C VAL A 316 -17.50 -4.07 -4.31
N ALA A 317 -17.50 -2.89 -3.71
CA ALA A 317 -17.07 -1.62 -4.28
C ALA A 317 -17.67 -1.36 -5.68
N ASP A 318 -19.01 -1.46 -5.81
CA ASP A 318 -19.70 -1.28 -7.08
C ASP A 318 -19.73 0.20 -7.50
N PHE A 319 -18.58 0.68 -7.98
CA PHE A 319 -18.43 2.05 -8.47
C PHE A 319 -19.27 2.32 -9.71
N GLY A 320 -19.57 1.28 -10.51
CA GLY A 320 -20.35 1.40 -11.75
C GLY A 320 -21.82 1.77 -11.53
N SER A 321 -22.35 1.51 -10.32
CA SER A 321 -23.72 1.88 -9.94
C SER A 321 -23.89 3.33 -9.49
N LEU A 322 -22.80 4.07 -9.34
CA LEU A 322 -22.81 5.45 -8.84
C LEU A 322 -22.93 6.46 -9.95
N ALA A 323 -23.53 7.62 -9.64
CA ALA A 323 -23.39 8.79 -10.50
C ALA A 323 -21.92 9.20 -10.62
N SER A 324 -21.56 9.85 -11.73
CA SER A 324 -20.19 10.29 -11.96
C SER A 324 -20.14 11.72 -12.51
N VAL A 325 -19.08 12.42 -12.14
CA VAL A 325 -18.70 13.69 -12.74
C VAL A 325 -17.36 13.55 -13.43
N SER A 326 -17.22 14.11 -14.62
CA SER A 326 -15.96 14.08 -15.36
C SER A 326 -14.99 15.12 -14.78
N VAL A 327 -13.73 14.72 -14.60
CA VAL A 327 -12.65 15.59 -14.15
C VAL A 327 -11.44 15.47 -15.08
N GLU A 328 -10.77 16.59 -15.32
CA GLU A 328 -9.55 16.62 -16.09
C GLU A 328 -8.34 16.21 -15.22
N LEU A 329 -7.36 15.56 -15.84
CA LEU A 329 -6.11 15.30 -15.16
C LEU A 329 -5.34 16.60 -14.96
N PRO A 330 -4.82 16.90 -13.74
CA PRO A 330 -4.03 18.10 -13.52
C PRO A 330 -2.80 18.18 -14.42
N GLU A 331 -2.44 19.39 -14.83
CA GLU A 331 -1.23 19.62 -15.63
C GLU A 331 0.03 19.03 -14.97
N LYS A 332 0.94 18.54 -15.82
CA LYS A 332 2.21 17.97 -15.38
C LYS A 332 3.04 18.99 -14.63
N ARG A 333 3.46 18.65 -13.42
CA ARG A 333 4.38 19.47 -12.61
C ARG A 333 5.83 19.27 -13.10
N ALA A 334 6.68 20.26 -12.79
CA ALA A 334 8.11 20.13 -13.00
C ALA A 334 8.69 18.92 -12.23
N GLU A 335 9.63 18.24 -12.84
CA GLU A 335 10.32 17.12 -12.20
C GLU A 335 11.17 17.61 -11.02
N LEU A 336 11.07 16.88 -9.91
CA LEU A 336 11.79 17.13 -8.67
C LEU A 336 12.91 16.11 -8.52
N THR A 337 14.00 16.51 -7.88
CA THR A 337 14.94 15.53 -7.33
C THR A 337 14.24 14.66 -6.27
N LEU A 338 14.75 13.47 -5.98
CA LEU A 338 14.15 12.60 -4.97
C LEU A 338 14.09 13.26 -3.58
N GLN A 339 15.07 14.06 -3.22
CA GLN A 339 15.09 14.79 -1.94
C GLN A 339 13.99 15.86 -1.90
N GLU A 340 13.84 16.64 -2.96
CA GLU A 340 12.75 17.62 -3.08
C GLU A 340 11.39 16.93 -3.10
N HIS A 341 11.28 15.79 -3.78
CA HIS A 341 10.07 14.97 -3.80
C HIS A 341 9.69 14.51 -2.40
N LEU A 342 10.62 13.89 -1.66
CA LEU A 342 10.40 13.45 -0.28
C LEU A 342 10.02 14.63 0.62
N HIS A 343 10.73 15.77 0.50
CA HIS A 343 10.42 16.96 1.27
C HIS A 343 9.01 17.50 0.96
N ARG A 344 8.63 17.57 -0.32
CA ARG A 344 7.29 18.04 -0.73
C ARG A 344 6.22 17.09 -0.24
N LEU A 345 6.41 15.79 -0.38
CA LEU A 345 5.49 14.75 0.05
C LEU A 345 5.22 14.84 1.56
N THR A 346 6.27 14.88 2.38
CA THR A 346 6.13 15.00 3.84
C THR A 346 5.49 16.32 4.25
N THR A 347 5.77 17.43 3.55
CA THR A 347 5.17 18.74 3.84
C THR A 347 3.65 18.72 3.57
N LEU A 348 3.20 18.13 2.47
CA LEU A 348 1.77 18.00 2.17
C LEU A 348 1.05 17.16 3.24
N CYS A 349 1.67 16.06 3.68
CA CYS A 349 1.11 15.23 4.77
C CYS A 349 0.99 16.04 6.07
N GLU A 350 2.01 16.81 6.44
CA GLU A 350 1.95 17.67 7.63
C GLU A 350 0.83 18.71 7.53
N MET A 351 0.67 19.34 6.36
CA MET A 351 -0.42 20.31 6.12
C MET A 351 -1.81 19.65 6.21
N ALA A 352 -1.92 18.38 5.85
CA ALA A 352 -3.13 17.58 6.00
C ALA A 352 -3.37 17.07 7.44
N GLY A 353 -2.48 17.40 8.39
CA GLY A 353 -2.57 16.92 9.78
C GLY A 353 -2.16 15.44 9.95
N LEU A 354 -1.40 14.90 9.01
CA LEU A 354 -0.92 13.52 8.98
C LEU A 354 0.62 13.50 9.00
N PRO A 355 1.26 13.82 10.12
CA PRO A 355 2.72 13.88 10.19
C PRO A 355 3.33 12.51 9.89
N VAL A 356 4.41 12.52 9.10
CA VAL A 356 5.13 11.32 8.66
C VAL A 356 6.29 11.04 9.61
N TRP A 357 6.36 9.81 10.07
CA TRP A 357 7.46 9.28 10.85
C TRP A 357 8.15 8.18 10.05
N LEU A 358 9.47 8.20 10.00
CA LEU A 358 10.27 7.36 9.11
C LEU A 358 11.30 6.55 9.87
N LYS A 359 11.61 5.38 9.34
CA LYS A 359 12.73 4.55 9.79
C LYS A 359 13.29 3.74 8.62
N GLU A 360 14.61 3.75 8.46
CA GLU A 360 15.30 2.73 7.67
C GLU A 360 15.38 1.46 8.52
N ILE A 361 14.67 0.42 8.07
CA ILE A 361 14.57 -0.82 8.84
C ILE A 361 15.59 -1.86 8.40
N ASP A 362 16.01 -1.84 7.14
CA ASP A 362 17.10 -2.65 6.61
C ASP A 362 17.82 -1.93 5.47
N SER A 363 19.11 -2.19 5.28
CA SER A 363 19.88 -1.66 4.15
C SER A 363 21.10 -2.53 3.85
N ASP A 364 21.55 -2.47 2.59
CA ASP A 364 22.65 -3.26 2.09
C ASP A 364 23.63 -2.40 1.28
N PRO A 365 24.97 -2.65 1.39
CA PRO A 365 25.99 -1.91 0.64
C PRO A 365 25.84 -1.93 -0.88
N ALA A 366 25.01 -2.85 -1.47
CA ALA A 366 24.67 -2.82 -2.88
C ALA A 366 23.74 -1.67 -3.28
N GLY A 367 23.21 -0.94 -2.31
CA GLY A 367 22.28 0.16 -2.49
C GLY A 367 20.82 -0.21 -2.33
N VAL A 368 20.51 -1.41 -1.86
CA VAL A 368 19.13 -1.82 -1.53
C VAL A 368 18.79 -1.32 -0.14
N SER A 369 17.61 -0.72 0.02
CA SER A 369 17.13 -0.20 1.31
C SER A 369 15.67 -0.55 1.51
N LEU A 370 15.28 -0.75 2.77
CA LEU A 370 13.92 -0.99 3.20
C LEU A 370 13.51 0.11 4.19
N ALA A 371 12.54 0.91 3.81
CA ALA A 371 11.97 1.96 4.63
C ALA A 371 10.66 1.51 5.27
N CYS A 372 10.41 1.99 6.47
CA CYS A 372 9.08 1.95 7.07
C CYS A 372 8.66 3.38 7.40
N ALA A 373 7.50 3.77 6.90
CA ALA A 373 6.80 5.00 7.25
C ALA A 373 5.59 4.69 8.12
N VAL A 374 5.27 5.57 9.05
CA VAL A 374 4.02 5.51 9.80
C VAL A 374 3.41 6.89 9.88
N MET A 375 2.08 6.96 9.81
CA MET A 375 1.32 8.21 9.83
C MET A 375 0.15 8.03 10.81
N PRO A 376 0.32 8.50 12.07
CA PRO A 376 -0.78 8.50 13.03
C PRO A 376 -2.00 9.25 12.49
N GLY A 377 -3.19 8.73 12.74
CA GLY A 377 -4.43 9.33 12.25
C GLY A 377 -4.84 8.97 10.81
N MET A 378 -4.06 8.17 10.09
CA MET A 378 -4.48 7.64 8.80
C MET A 378 -5.76 6.79 8.91
N GLU A 379 -6.61 6.82 7.88
CA GLU A 379 -7.75 5.92 7.76
C GLU A 379 -7.28 4.50 7.42
N ARG A 380 -7.82 3.50 8.13
CA ARG A 380 -7.49 2.08 7.91
C ARG A 380 -8.64 1.28 7.30
N PHE A 381 -9.71 1.95 6.90
CA PHE A 381 -10.91 1.27 6.40
C PHE A 381 -10.66 0.54 5.08
N ALA A 382 -9.62 0.89 4.31
CA ALA A 382 -9.21 0.12 3.12
C ALA A 382 -8.96 -1.37 3.42
N LEU A 383 -8.69 -1.74 4.68
CA LEU A 383 -8.56 -3.14 5.10
C LEU A 383 -9.83 -3.98 4.90
N VAL A 384 -10.99 -3.35 4.68
CA VAL A 384 -12.23 -4.04 4.31
C VAL A 384 -12.07 -4.80 3.00
N SER A 385 -11.27 -4.30 2.05
CA SER A 385 -11.00 -4.97 0.77
C SER A 385 -10.20 -6.28 0.94
N LEU A 386 -9.55 -6.46 2.10
CA LEU A 386 -8.87 -7.69 2.51
C LEU A 386 -9.76 -8.58 3.40
N GLY A 387 -11.09 -8.38 3.40
CA GLY A 387 -12.04 -9.16 4.17
C GLY A 387 -12.00 -8.92 5.68
N ASN A 388 -11.36 -7.84 6.15
CA ASN A 388 -11.29 -7.53 7.58
C ASN A 388 -12.59 -6.85 8.07
N VAL A 389 -13.09 -7.30 9.22
CA VAL A 389 -14.23 -6.70 9.91
C VAL A 389 -13.77 -5.44 10.64
N VAL A 390 -13.57 -4.35 9.91
CA VAL A 390 -13.13 -3.05 10.41
C VAL A 390 -14.22 -2.01 10.29
N ILE A 391 -14.14 -0.95 11.09
CA ILE A 391 -14.97 0.24 10.93
C ILE A 391 -14.07 1.43 10.59
N PRO A 392 -14.60 2.46 9.92
CA PRO A 392 -13.82 3.67 9.66
C PRO A 392 -13.30 4.28 10.95
N CYS A 393 -12.06 4.78 10.90
CA CYS A 393 -11.40 5.39 12.07
C CYS A 393 -12.04 6.73 12.46
N ARG A 394 -12.77 7.38 11.52
CA ARG A 394 -13.49 8.65 11.72
C ARG A 394 -14.94 8.51 11.30
N SER A 395 -15.85 9.33 11.87
CA SER A 395 -17.19 9.50 11.31
C SER A 395 -17.15 10.39 10.08
N TYR A 396 -17.86 9.98 9.03
CA TYR A 396 -18.05 10.78 7.79
C TYR A 396 -19.54 11.08 7.57
N GLN A 397 -20.35 11.01 8.63
CA GLN A 397 -21.80 11.24 8.56
C GLN A 397 -22.16 12.72 8.48
N ASP A 398 -21.35 13.61 9.06
CA ASP A 398 -21.67 15.03 9.24
C ASP A 398 -20.97 15.93 8.20
N GLN A 399 -20.47 15.38 7.10
CA GLN A 399 -19.78 16.13 6.04
C GLN A 399 -20.68 16.38 4.81
N ILE A 400 -21.96 16.72 5.07
CA ILE A 400 -22.92 17.14 4.04
C ILE A 400 -22.99 18.67 4.02
#